data_f880603adea6c7eb5db024ae8d27a44e
#
_entry.id   f880603adea6c7eb5db024ae8d27a44e
#
_cell.length_a   1.000
_cell.length_b   1.000
_cell.length_c   1.000
_cell.angle_alpha   90.00
_cell.angle_beta   90.00
_cell.angle_gamma   90.00
#
_symmetry.space_group_name_H-M   'P 1'
#
loop_
_entity.id
_entity.type
_entity.pdbx_description
1 polymer ?
#
loop_
_entity_poly.entity_id
_entity_poly.type
_entity_poly.pdbx_seq_one_letter_code
_entity_poly.pdbx_strand_id
1 'polypeptide(L)'
;MKTSLLAAVCLAASFSSVASGQGGQGKGGRGPAQTWWVNKTGGGVYKPPNRPLWKLAELKQMHAGQNTWQEQIILDPEQDATYNSGAPGKKYTARMHPDTPTVFVVVAGEVHFNAEGQEPATATRGAIVNLMKATVFSYEVTSDQNALWVEVNPTNYKTVYPSAGPPPAASTDGTVVKVAFNHNPAAYTPPNRFMFNTFTDAIAACKGGVVAVQDDHLFASPLLGYVNPAENKCGNGTGNIGSGPAKPDDPPFNSHSVFGHIHAGPAEWWIVQVGQISGKFENTGEFHAVEGDVLYAAPMTWHQMAAEAPSGPNVRLAMGGYQLINMQNTENPGRGRGDQ
;
A
#
# COMPACT_ATOMS: atom_id res chain seq x y z
N MET A 1 15.82 33.43 -53.82
CA MET A 1 16.44 32.87 -52.57
C MET A 1 15.95 33.69 -51.40
N LYS A 2 15.00 33.17 -50.65
CA LYS A 2 14.46 33.77 -49.40
C LYS A 2 14.73 32.79 -48.27
N THR A 3 15.63 33.14 -47.39
CA THR A 3 16.01 32.39 -46.19
C THR A 3 15.05 32.77 -45.07
N SER A 4 14.26 31.81 -44.63
CA SER A 4 13.39 31.96 -43.43
C SER A 4 14.16 31.50 -42.21
N LEU A 5 14.37 32.40 -41.28
CA LEU A 5 14.91 32.13 -39.95
C LEU A 5 13.76 31.61 -39.05
N LEU A 6 13.84 30.37 -38.63
CA LEU A 6 12.97 29.84 -37.54
C LEU A 6 13.64 30.16 -36.21
N ALA A 7 13.02 31.02 -35.43
CA ALA A 7 13.38 31.24 -34.04
C ALA A 7 12.76 30.16 -33.15
N ALA A 8 13.61 29.31 -32.57
CA ALA A 8 13.19 28.36 -31.56
C ALA A 8 13.08 29.08 -30.20
N VAL A 9 11.88 29.20 -29.69
CA VAL A 9 11.62 29.67 -28.30
C VAL A 9 11.78 28.48 -27.38
N CYS A 10 12.90 28.41 -26.65
CA CYS A 10 13.07 27.49 -25.54
C CYS A 10 12.32 28.03 -24.34
N LEU A 11 11.18 27.44 -24.03
CA LEU A 11 10.52 27.61 -22.74
C LEU A 11 11.31 26.78 -21.69
N ALA A 12 12.11 27.45 -20.90
CA ALA A 12 12.72 26.87 -19.73
C ALA A 12 11.65 26.76 -18.64
N ALA A 13 11.06 25.57 -18.48
CA ALA A 13 10.25 25.24 -17.31
C ALA A 13 11.20 25.00 -16.13
N SER A 14 11.30 25.98 -15.26
CA SER A 14 11.97 25.85 -13.98
C SER A 14 11.13 24.94 -13.08
N PHE A 15 11.48 23.66 -13.00
CA PHE A 15 10.98 22.78 -11.96
C PHE A 15 11.66 23.17 -10.65
N SER A 16 10.93 23.89 -9.80
CA SER A 16 11.30 24.03 -8.40
C SER A 16 11.09 22.66 -7.75
N SER A 17 12.18 21.98 -7.43
CA SER A 17 12.16 20.78 -6.60
C SER A 17 11.65 21.19 -5.21
N VAL A 18 10.38 20.90 -4.94
CA VAL A 18 9.86 20.96 -3.59
C VAL A 18 10.41 19.75 -2.86
N ALA A 19 11.43 19.97 -2.05
CA ALA A 19 11.95 18.99 -1.13
C ALA A 19 10.79 18.54 -0.22
N SER A 20 10.38 17.28 -0.33
CA SER A 20 9.44 16.65 0.59
C SER A 20 10.12 16.51 1.96
N GLY A 21 10.00 17.55 2.78
CA GLY A 21 10.37 17.50 4.18
C GLY A 21 9.42 16.54 4.90
N GLN A 22 9.83 15.31 5.11
CA GLN A 22 9.26 14.48 6.17
C GLN A 22 9.63 15.15 7.50
N GLY A 23 8.67 15.87 8.07
CA GLY A 23 8.85 16.57 9.31
C GLY A 23 9.04 15.60 10.46
N GLY A 24 10.29 15.45 10.89
CA GLY A 24 10.56 15.13 12.28
C GLY A 24 9.83 16.18 13.13
N GLN A 25 9.10 15.75 14.16
CA GLN A 25 8.40 16.62 15.10
C GLN A 25 9.41 17.44 15.90
N GLY A 26 9.93 18.53 15.30
CA GLY A 26 10.56 19.61 16.01
C GLY A 26 9.48 20.59 16.44
N LYS A 27 9.49 21.03 17.70
CA LYS A 27 8.71 22.16 18.20
C LYS A 27 9.17 23.44 17.46
N GLY A 28 8.71 23.65 16.25
CA GLY A 28 9.05 24.79 15.41
C GLY A 28 7.80 25.30 14.71
N GLY A 29 7.65 26.60 14.69
CA GLY A 29 6.50 27.38 14.29
C GLY A 29 5.75 26.86 13.06
N ARG A 30 4.44 26.93 13.13
CA ARG A 30 3.52 26.61 12.03
C ARG A 30 3.85 27.50 10.84
N GLY A 31 4.36 26.89 9.78
CA GLY A 31 4.33 27.53 8.47
C GLY A 31 2.88 27.86 8.08
N PRO A 32 2.66 28.81 7.19
CA PRO A 32 1.31 29.13 6.73
C PRO A 32 0.63 27.86 6.20
N ALA A 33 -0.62 27.64 6.60
CA ALA A 33 -1.42 26.54 6.07
C ALA A 33 -1.45 26.66 4.54
N GLN A 34 -0.96 25.65 3.85
CA GLN A 34 -1.07 25.60 2.40
C GLN A 34 -2.51 25.24 2.07
N THR A 35 -3.24 26.20 1.52
CA THR A 35 -4.58 25.97 0.99
C THR A 35 -4.49 25.58 -0.47
N TRP A 36 -4.85 24.34 -0.75
CA TRP A 36 -4.97 23.86 -2.12
C TRP A 36 -6.46 23.83 -2.50
N TRP A 37 -6.81 24.50 -3.59
CA TRP A 37 -8.11 24.35 -4.20
C TRP A 37 -8.07 23.17 -5.17
N VAL A 38 -8.81 22.12 -4.84
CA VAL A 38 -9.13 21.05 -5.79
C VAL A 38 -10.61 21.16 -6.08
N ASN A 39 -10.95 21.36 -7.34
CA ASN A 39 -12.31 21.19 -7.80
C ASN A 39 -12.67 19.71 -7.69
N LYS A 40 -13.19 19.32 -6.54
CA LYS A 40 -13.64 17.98 -6.28
C LYS A 40 -15.00 17.77 -6.92
N THR A 41 -15.04 17.02 -8.00
CA THR A 41 -16.26 16.74 -8.78
C THR A 41 -16.97 15.45 -8.33
N GLY A 42 -16.90 15.11 -7.04
CA GLY A 42 -17.51 13.91 -6.47
C GLY A 42 -16.48 12.90 -5.95
N GLY A 43 -16.94 11.85 -5.30
CA GLY A 43 -16.13 10.71 -4.88
C GLY A 43 -15.76 9.81 -6.06
N GLY A 44 -14.74 9.00 -5.88
CA GLY A 44 -14.30 8.06 -6.88
C GLY A 44 -15.40 7.05 -7.28
N VAL A 45 -15.32 6.61 -8.50
CA VAL A 45 -16.22 5.58 -9.02
C VAL A 45 -15.52 4.24 -8.90
N TYR A 46 -16.17 3.32 -8.21
CA TYR A 46 -15.69 1.94 -8.12
C TYR A 46 -16.06 1.16 -9.37
N LYS A 47 -15.06 0.57 -10.03
CA LYS A 47 -15.24 -0.31 -11.19
C LYS A 47 -14.57 -1.65 -10.87
N PRO A 48 -15.19 -2.78 -11.22
CA PRO A 48 -14.55 -4.08 -11.00
C PRO A 48 -13.13 -4.13 -11.58
N PRO A 49 -12.16 -4.74 -10.87
CA PRO A 49 -12.32 -5.44 -9.61
C PRO A 49 -12.42 -4.53 -8.37
N ASN A 50 -12.15 -3.22 -8.50
CA ASN A 50 -12.11 -2.29 -7.38
C ASN A 50 -13.47 -2.18 -6.67
N ARG A 51 -13.48 -2.37 -5.37
CA ARG A 51 -14.63 -2.16 -4.50
C ARG A 51 -14.16 -1.68 -3.12
N PRO A 52 -15.00 -0.96 -2.35
CA PRO A 52 -14.59 -0.36 -1.09
C PRO A 52 -14.05 -1.36 -0.06
N LEU A 53 -14.56 -2.59 -0.08
CA LEU A 53 -14.16 -3.64 0.85
C LEU A 53 -14.09 -5.00 0.13
N TRP A 54 -12.97 -5.67 0.28
CA TRP A 54 -12.79 -7.08 0.02
C TRP A 54 -12.64 -7.84 1.33
N LYS A 55 -13.57 -8.74 1.61
CA LYS A 55 -13.49 -9.60 2.79
C LYS A 55 -12.74 -10.89 2.45
N LEU A 56 -11.74 -11.23 3.27
CA LEU A 56 -11.02 -12.49 3.12
C LEU A 56 -11.97 -13.70 3.19
N ALA A 57 -13.01 -13.63 4.04
CA ALA A 57 -14.02 -14.68 4.14
C ALA A 57 -14.77 -14.88 2.81
N GLU A 58 -15.11 -13.80 2.11
CA GLU A 58 -15.75 -13.87 0.78
C GLU A 58 -14.82 -14.47 -0.27
N LEU A 59 -13.55 -14.05 -0.27
CA LEU A 59 -12.53 -14.62 -1.18
C LEU A 59 -12.38 -16.13 -0.98
N LYS A 60 -12.28 -16.57 0.27
CA LYS A 60 -12.23 -18.00 0.59
C LYS A 60 -13.50 -18.77 0.14
N GLN A 61 -14.66 -18.12 0.23
CA GLN A 61 -15.92 -18.71 -0.24
C GLN A 61 -15.99 -18.79 -1.76
N MET A 62 -15.54 -17.74 -2.47
CA MET A 62 -15.48 -17.73 -3.94
C MET A 62 -14.60 -18.85 -4.49
N HIS A 63 -13.54 -19.20 -3.78
CA HIS A 63 -12.58 -20.22 -4.15
C HIS A 63 -12.68 -21.51 -3.31
N ALA A 64 -13.89 -21.80 -2.77
CA ALA A 64 -14.08 -22.97 -1.94
C ALA A 64 -13.70 -24.26 -2.68
N GLY A 65 -12.91 -25.10 -2.00
CA GLY A 65 -12.37 -26.34 -2.58
C GLY A 65 -11.10 -26.18 -3.45
N GLN A 66 -10.62 -24.96 -3.64
CA GLN A 66 -9.36 -24.70 -4.34
C GLN A 66 -8.24 -24.42 -3.33
N ASN A 67 -7.17 -25.19 -3.37
CA ASN A 67 -6.00 -24.97 -2.51
C ASN A 67 -5.04 -23.90 -3.06
N THR A 68 -5.11 -23.62 -4.36
CA THR A 68 -4.32 -22.58 -5.02
C THR A 68 -5.24 -21.77 -5.90
N TRP A 69 -5.29 -20.45 -5.64
CA TRP A 69 -6.13 -19.52 -6.39
C TRP A 69 -5.53 -18.11 -6.38
N GLN A 70 -5.99 -17.28 -7.29
CA GLN A 70 -5.65 -15.88 -7.40
C GLN A 70 -6.92 -15.10 -7.68
N GLU A 71 -7.08 -13.93 -7.05
CA GLU A 71 -8.17 -12.99 -7.30
C GLU A 71 -7.60 -11.58 -7.41
N GLN A 72 -7.82 -10.94 -8.54
CA GLN A 72 -7.46 -9.53 -8.70
C GLN A 72 -8.42 -8.67 -7.88
N ILE A 73 -7.89 -7.98 -6.89
CA ILE A 73 -8.69 -7.18 -5.95
C ILE A 73 -8.61 -5.68 -6.20
N ILE A 74 -7.52 -5.21 -6.80
CA ILE A 74 -7.31 -3.83 -7.18
C ILE A 74 -6.72 -3.79 -8.58
N LEU A 75 -7.29 -2.94 -9.42
CA LEU A 75 -6.72 -2.54 -10.71
C LEU A 75 -7.10 -1.09 -10.96
N ASP A 76 -6.16 -0.20 -10.78
CA ASP A 76 -6.32 1.22 -11.06
C ASP A 76 -5.16 1.75 -11.93
N PRO A 77 -5.12 3.04 -12.25
CA PRO A 77 -4.05 3.56 -13.11
C PRO A 77 -2.63 3.40 -12.58
N GLU A 78 -2.47 3.17 -11.27
CA GLU A 78 -1.16 3.10 -10.63
C GLU A 78 -0.83 1.73 -10.07
N GLN A 79 -1.84 0.95 -9.64
CA GLN A 79 -1.61 -0.30 -8.92
C GLN A 79 -2.46 -1.46 -9.42
N ASP A 80 -1.85 -2.63 -9.41
CA ASP A 80 -2.43 -3.95 -9.64
C ASP A 80 -2.16 -4.81 -8.41
N ALA A 81 -3.20 -5.18 -7.67
CA ALA A 81 -3.08 -6.03 -6.51
C ALA A 81 -3.91 -7.32 -6.65
N THR A 82 -3.25 -8.43 -6.38
CA THR A 82 -3.84 -9.77 -6.47
C THR A 82 -3.76 -10.46 -5.10
N TYR A 83 -4.89 -10.94 -4.62
CA TYR A 83 -4.94 -11.81 -3.46
C TYR A 83 -4.67 -13.25 -3.88
N ASN A 84 -3.78 -13.94 -3.19
CA ASN A 84 -3.28 -15.24 -3.58
C ASN A 84 -3.44 -16.26 -2.45
N SER A 85 -3.70 -17.51 -2.84
CA SER A 85 -3.55 -18.69 -2.00
C SER A 85 -2.62 -19.68 -2.69
N GLY A 86 -1.71 -20.25 -1.93
CA GLY A 86 -0.80 -21.30 -2.42
C GLY A 86 -0.84 -22.52 -1.51
N ALA A 87 -1.00 -23.69 -2.11
CA ALA A 87 -0.93 -24.96 -1.40
C ALA A 87 0.49 -25.24 -0.85
N PRO A 88 0.62 -26.05 0.21
CA PRO A 88 1.92 -26.53 0.69
C PRO A 88 2.81 -27.07 -0.42
N GLY A 89 4.06 -26.68 -0.45
CA GLY A 89 5.05 -27.09 -1.45
C GLY A 89 4.88 -26.47 -2.84
N LYS A 90 3.91 -25.55 -3.02
CA LYS A 90 3.75 -24.84 -4.30
C LYS A 90 4.94 -23.95 -4.57
N LYS A 91 5.60 -24.17 -5.70
CA LYS A 91 6.74 -23.40 -6.19
C LYS A 91 6.31 -22.46 -7.31
N TYR A 92 6.87 -21.26 -7.29
CA TYR A 92 6.65 -20.24 -8.30
C TYR A 92 7.94 -19.99 -9.07
N THR A 93 7.82 -20.03 -10.39
CA THR A 93 8.95 -19.89 -11.32
C THR A 93 9.69 -18.56 -11.10
N ALA A 94 11.02 -18.64 -11.17
CA ALA A 94 11.88 -17.48 -11.10
C ALA A 94 11.50 -16.46 -12.18
N ARG A 95 11.31 -15.21 -11.77
CA ARG A 95 10.92 -14.08 -12.63
C ARG A 95 11.56 -12.79 -12.15
N MET A 96 11.43 -11.76 -12.94
CA MET A 96 11.92 -10.41 -12.65
C MET A 96 10.94 -9.37 -13.21
N HIS A 97 10.79 -8.27 -12.54
CA HIS A 97 10.18 -7.05 -13.07
C HIS A 97 11.30 -6.05 -13.38
N PRO A 98 11.55 -5.71 -14.66
CA PRO A 98 12.77 -4.97 -15.03
C PRO A 98 12.79 -3.51 -14.56
N ASP A 99 11.63 -2.89 -14.48
CA ASP A 99 11.47 -1.45 -14.27
C ASP A 99 10.65 -1.08 -13.02
N THR A 100 10.01 -2.04 -12.40
CA THR A 100 9.11 -1.80 -11.26
C THR A 100 9.42 -2.74 -10.08
N PRO A 101 9.19 -2.32 -8.84
CA PRO A 101 9.22 -3.21 -7.68
C PRO A 101 7.96 -4.09 -7.64
N THR A 102 8.00 -5.10 -6.78
CA THR A 102 6.85 -5.92 -6.37
C THR A 102 6.84 -6.05 -4.87
N VAL A 103 5.68 -5.91 -4.25
CA VAL A 103 5.51 -6.07 -2.81
C VAL A 103 4.61 -7.26 -2.52
N PHE A 104 5.04 -8.13 -1.63
CA PHE A 104 4.23 -9.21 -1.08
C PHE A 104 3.88 -8.88 0.37
N VAL A 105 2.63 -9.04 0.72
CA VAL A 105 2.14 -8.91 2.09
C VAL A 105 1.58 -10.26 2.52
N VAL A 106 2.31 -10.96 3.39
CA VAL A 106 1.90 -12.30 3.87
C VAL A 106 0.85 -12.14 4.97
N VAL A 107 -0.32 -12.71 4.70
CA VAL A 107 -1.49 -12.67 5.60
C VAL A 107 -1.57 -13.92 6.48
N ALA A 108 -1.23 -15.08 5.94
CA ALA A 108 -1.21 -16.34 6.68
C ALA A 108 -0.23 -17.35 6.06
N GLY A 109 0.21 -18.32 6.84
CA GLY A 109 1.15 -19.34 6.40
C GLY A 109 2.59 -18.80 6.28
N GLU A 110 3.40 -19.53 5.51
CA GLU A 110 4.81 -19.24 5.30
C GLU A 110 5.15 -19.31 3.83
N VAL A 111 5.88 -18.30 3.35
CA VAL A 111 6.37 -18.23 1.97
C VAL A 111 7.88 -18.00 2.01
N HIS A 112 8.64 -18.91 1.45
CA HIS A 112 10.09 -18.82 1.36
C HIS A 112 10.49 -18.12 0.07
N PHE A 113 11.25 -17.04 0.18
CA PHE A 113 11.71 -16.23 -0.95
C PHE A 113 13.21 -16.43 -1.19
N ASN A 114 13.54 -16.62 -2.47
CA ASN A 114 14.90 -16.50 -2.98
C ASN A 114 14.93 -15.27 -3.89
N ALA A 115 15.68 -14.27 -3.53
CA ALA A 115 15.86 -13.04 -4.30
C ALA A 115 17.34 -12.80 -4.55
N GLU A 116 17.67 -12.43 -5.78
CA GLU A 116 19.04 -12.17 -6.19
C GLU A 116 19.69 -11.09 -5.33
N GLY A 117 20.91 -11.37 -4.85
CA GLY A 117 21.65 -10.45 -4.00
C GLY A 117 21.16 -10.38 -2.54
N GLN A 118 20.21 -11.23 -2.16
CA GLN A 118 19.72 -11.33 -0.78
C GLN A 118 19.88 -12.75 -0.24
N GLU A 119 20.08 -12.87 1.07
CA GLU A 119 19.98 -14.17 1.72
C GLU A 119 18.54 -14.68 1.61
N PRO A 120 18.33 -15.98 1.33
CA PRO A 120 17.01 -16.57 1.32
C PRO A 120 16.28 -16.35 2.66
N ALA A 121 15.01 -16.03 2.60
CA ALA A 121 14.25 -15.71 3.80
C ALA A 121 12.82 -16.23 3.75
N THR A 122 12.29 -16.63 4.91
CA THR A 122 10.90 -17.06 5.06
C THR A 122 10.06 -15.93 5.61
N ALA A 123 9.06 -15.53 4.82
CA ALA A 123 8.07 -14.56 5.20
C ALA A 123 6.88 -15.27 5.87
N THR A 124 6.52 -14.80 7.05
CA THR A 124 5.39 -15.29 7.84
C THR A 124 4.30 -14.22 7.92
N ARG A 125 3.19 -14.52 8.59
CA ARG A 125 2.11 -13.54 8.84
C ARG A 125 2.67 -12.18 9.28
N GLY A 126 2.22 -11.11 8.64
CA GLY A 126 2.66 -9.74 8.89
C GLY A 126 3.96 -9.33 8.19
N ALA A 127 4.60 -10.24 7.46
CA ALA A 127 5.76 -9.90 6.66
C ALA A 127 5.37 -9.10 5.41
N ILE A 128 6.18 -8.10 5.11
CA ILE A 128 6.14 -7.31 3.88
C ILE A 128 7.47 -7.56 3.18
N VAL A 129 7.43 -8.23 2.02
CA VAL A 129 8.61 -8.52 1.21
C VAL A 129 8.63 -7.55 0.04
N ASN A 130 9.68 -6.77 -0.05
CA ASN A 130 9.91 -5.81 -1.10
C ASN A 130 10.93 -6.39 -2.08
N LEU A 131 10.51 -6.65 -3.30
CA LEU A 131 11.36 -7.11 -4.38
C LEU A 131 11.61 -5.94 -5.33
N MET A 132 12.80 -5.39 -5.23
CA MET A 132 13.21 -4.23 -6.02
C MET A 132 13.22 -4.56 -7.51
N LYS A 133 13.03 -3.53 -8.34
CA LYS A 133 13.14 -3.65 -9.80
C LYS A 133 14.44 -4.35 -10.22
N ALA A 134 14.40 -5.05 -11.34
CA ALA A 134 15.52 -5.78 -11.92
C ALA A 134 16.10 -6.89 -11.02
N THR A 135 15.38 -7.35 -10.01
CA THR A 135 15.79 -8.45 -9.12
C THR A 135 15.11 -9.73 -9.57
N VAL A 136 15.90 -10.75 -9.87
CA VAL A 136 15.35 -12.11 -10.12
C VAL A 136 14.92 -12.70 -8.79
N PHE A 137 13.68 -13.19 -8.73
CA PHE A 137 13.15 -13.82 -7.54
C PHE A 137 12.30 -15.06 -7.87
N SER A 138 12.29 -15.98 -6.93
CA SER A 138 11.36 -17.10 -6.88
C SER A 138 10.89 -17.30 -5.46
N TYR A 139 9.79 -18.00 -5.29
CA TYR A 139 9.28 -18.29 -3.96
C TYR A 139 8.52 -19.63 -3.94
N GLU A 140 8.36 -20.18 -2.74
CA GLU A 140 7.60 -21.40 -2.50
C GLU A 140 6.84 -21.32 -1.18
N VAL A 141 5.71 -21.99 -1.10
CA VAL A 141 4.96 -22.16 0.14
C VAL A 141 5.61 -23.26 0.96
N THR A 142 6.08 -22.91 2.15
CA THR A 142 6.79 -23.83 3.06
C THR A 142 5.96 -24.24 4.28
N SER A 143 4.83 -23.56 4.53
CA SER A 143 3.90 -23.97 5.59
C SER A 143 3.21 -25.30 5.26
N ASP A 144 2.73 -25.99 6.29
CA ASP A 144 1.92 -27.22 6.20
C ASP A 144 0.45 -26.93 5.84
N GLN A 145 0.05 -25.67 5.87
CA GLN A 145 -1.24 -25.15 5.45
C GLN A 145 -1.09 -24.19 4.27
N ASN A 146 -2.20 -23.89 3.60
CA ASN A 146 -2.17 -22.89 2.54
C ASN A 146 -1.64 -21.56 3.05
N ALA A 147 -0.68 -20.99 2.34
CA ALA A 147 -0.28 -19.61 2.56
C ALA A 147 -1.22 -18.64 1.84
N LEU A 148 -1.43 -17.49 2.44
CA LEU A 148 -2.23 -16.38 1.88
C LEU A 148 -1.37 -15.13 1.83
N TRP A 149 -1.37 -14.44 0.70
CA TRP A 149 -0.66 -13.17 0.55
C TRP A 149 -1.33 -12.27 -0.48
N VAL A 150 -1.04 -10.99 -0.39
CA VAL A 150 -1.36 -10.03 -1.45
C VAL A 150 -0.07 -9.69 -2.18
N GLU A 151 -0.06 -9.86 -3.49
CA GLU A 151 1.00 -9.40 -4.38
C GLU A 151 0.57 -8.08 -5.00
N VAL A 152 1.43 -7.07 -4.93
CA VAL A 152 1.16 -5.70 -5.37
C VAL A 152 2.22 -5.29 -6.36
N ASN A 153 1.78 -4.87 -7.52
CA ASN A 153 2.62 -4.37 -8.60
C ASN A 153 2.12 -2.98 -9.04
N PRO A 154 2.98 -2.13 -9.58
CA PRO A 154 2.51 -1.00 -10.40
C PRO A 154 1.73 -1.50 -11.60
N THR A 155 0.70 -0.76 -12.00
CA THR A 155 -0.08 -1.10 -13.20
C THR A 155 0.81 -1.09 -14.46
N ASN A 156 0.56 -2.01 -15.38
CA ASN A 156 1.35 -2.22 -16.59
C ASN A 156 2.78 -2.71 -16.35
N TYR A 157 3.08 -3.29 -15.18
CA TYR A 157 4.36 -3.96 -14.96
C TYR A 157 4.64 -5.05 -16.01
N LYS A 158 5.91 -5.33 -16.24
CA LYS A 158 6.35 -6.36 -17.18
C LYS A 158 7.02 -7.48 -16.42
N THR A 159 6.71 -8.70 -16.78
CA THR A 159 7.35 -9.88 -16.21
C THR A 159 8.32 -10.50 -17.22
N VAL A 160 9.55 -10.69 -16.78
CA VAL A 160 10.62 -11.29 -17.55
C VAL A 160 11.05 -12.58 -16.87
N TYR A 161 11.23 -13.64 -17.64
CA TYR A 161 11.68 -14.93 -17.14
C TYR A 161 13.12 -15.19 -17.56
N PRO A 162 13.99 -15.72 -16.67
CA PRO A 162 15.32 -16.15 -17.03
C PRO A 162 15.29 -17.13 -18.22
N SER A 163 16.28 -17.03 -19.10
CA SER A 163 16.36 -17.90 -20.29
C SER A 163 16.52 -19.38 -19.97
N ALA A 164 17.05 -19.70 -18.79
CA ALA A 164 17.21 -21.07 -18.29
C ALA A 164 15.90 -21.57 -17.68
N GLY A 165 15.10 -22.23 -18.44
CA GLY A 165 13.85 -22.85 -17.98
C GLY A 165 12.64 -22.46 -18.84
N PRO A 166 11.59 -23.27 -18.85
CA PRO A 166 10.37 -22.91 -19.53
C PRO A 166 9.65 -21.78 -18.79
N PRO A 167 9.09 -20.79 -19.49
CA PRO A 167 8.17 -19.86 -18.88
C PRO A 167 6.91 -20.61 -18.41
N PRO A 168 6.16 -20.10 -17.43
CA PRO A 168 4.87 -20.68 -17.05
C PRO A 168 3.92 -20.71 -18.24
N ALA A 169 3.00 -21.67 -18.24
CA ALA A 169 2.05 -21.88 -19.34
C ALA A 169 1.10 -20.69 -19.58
N ALA A 170 0.88 -19.87 -18.55
CA ALA A 170 0.09 -18.64 -18.63
C ALA A 170 0.80 -17.54 -17.86
N SER A 171 0.83 -16.34 -18.45
CA SER A 171 1.26 -15.11 -17.82
C SER A 171 0.01 -14.25 -17.57
N THR A 172 -0.15 -13.69 -16.40
CA THR A 172 -1.29 -12.82 -16.06
C THR A 172 -1.27 -11.52 -16.82
N ASP A 173 -0.09 -11.06 -17.24
CA ASP A 173 0.10 -9.84 -18.04
C ASP A 173 0.09 -10.09 -19.56
N GLY A 174 -0.05 -11.35 -19.99
CA GLY A 174 -0.05 -11.73 -21.40
C GLY A 174 1.30 -11.58 -22.10
N THR A 175 2.36 -11.18 -21.39
CA THR A 175 3.68 -10.94 -21.94
C THR A 175 4.69 -11.88 -21.33
N VAL A 176 5.11 -12.92 -22.07
CA VAL A 176 6.19 -13.80 -21.67
C VAL A 176 7.42 -13.47 -22.51
N VAL A 177 8.45 -12.96 -21.86
CA VAL A 177 9.71 -12.62 -22.53
C VAL A 177 10.83 -13.47 -21.94
N LYS A 178 11.47 -14.26 -22.79
CA LYS A 178 12.74 -14.94 -22.45
C LYS A 178 13.88 -14.04 -22.87
N VAL A 179 14.71 -13.67 -21.92
CA VAL A 179 15.92 -12.88 -22.19
C VAL A 179 17.12 -13.53 -21.53
N ALA A 180 18.24 -13.53 -22.24
CA ALA A 180 19.53 -13.63 -21.58
C ALA A 180 19.88 -12.23 -21.10
N PHE A 181 19.96 -12.03 -19.79
CA PHE A 181 20.28 -10.72 -19.28
C PHE A 181 21.51 -10.74 -18.39
N ASN A 182 22.28 -9.71 -18.58
CA ASN A 182 23.32 -9.29 -17.65
C ASN A 182 22.79 -8.01 -17.00
N HIS A 183 22.41 -8.09 -15.74
CA HIS A 183 21.82 -6.98 -15.00
C HIS A 183 22.36 -6.99 -13.56
N ASN A 184 22.25 -5.88 -12.91
CA ASN A 184 22.48 -5.77 -11.48
C ASN A 184 21.15 -5.50 -10.78
N PRO A 185 20.78 -6.28 -9.74
CA PRO A 185 19.61 -5.98 -8.94
C PRO A 185 19.73 -4.61 -8.29
N ALA A 186 18.62 -3.91 -8.12
CA ALA A 186 18.61 -2.64 -7.42
C ALA A 186 19.02 -2.83 -5.96
N ALA A 187 19.85 -1.92 -5.45
CA ALA A 187 20.27 -1.97 -4.06
C ALA A 187 19.17 -1.44 -3.13
N TYR A 188 19.00 -2.10 -1.99
CA TYR A 188 18.13 -1.60 -0.93
C TYR A 188 18.77 -0.41 -0.23
N THR A 189 18.06 0.71 -0.23
CA THR A 189 18.45 1.93 0.49
C THR A 189 17.36 2.32 1.48
N PRO A 190 17.70 2.71 2.71
CA PRO A 190 16.67 3.11 3.68
C PRO A 190 15.69 4.14 3.11
N PRO A 191 14.37 4.02 3.38
CA PRO A 191 13.76 3.06 4.33
C PRO A 191 13.58 1.64 3.75
N ASN A 192 13.80 1.42 2.46
CA ASN A 192 13.59 0.14 1.81
C ASN A 192 14.52 -0.93 2.37
N ARG A 193 13.98 -2.12 2.54
CA ARG A 193 14.71 -3.34 2.86
C ARG A 193 13.98 -4.54 2.26
N PHE A 194 14.68 -5.65 2.09
CA PHE A 194 14.12 -6.86 1.50
C PHE A 194 12.90 -7.38 2.26
N MET A 195 12.96 -7.42 3.59
CA MET A 195 11.87 -7.90 4.44
C MET A 195 11.65 -6.99 5.63
N PHE A 196 10.38 -6.69 5.89
CA PHE A 196 9.87 -6.01 7.06
C PHE A 196 8.82 -6.92 7.71
N ASN A 197 8.79 -7.00 9.03
CA ASN A 197 7.73 -7.73 9.73
C ASN A 197 6.99 -6.79 10.69
N THR A 198 5.70 -6.66 10.49
CA THR A 198 4.83 -5.77 11.26
C THR A 198 4.87 -6.04 12.76
N PHE A 199 4.98 -7.31 13.18
CA PHE A 199 4.99 -7.65 14.61
C PHE A 199 6.30 -7.26 15.29
N THR A 200 7.43 -7.52 14.67
CA THR A 200 8.75 -7.23 15.24
C THR A 200 9.20 -5.80 14.99
N ASP A 201 9.01 -5.31 13.79
CA ASP A 201 9.58 -4.04 13.36
C ASP A 201 8.68 -2.82 13.63
N ALA A 202 7.38 -3.04 13.79
CA ALA A 202 6.43 -1.99 14.13
C ALA A 202 5.88 -2.16 15.55
N ILE A 203 5.16 -3.24 15.84
CA ILE A 203 4.47 -3.41 17.13
C ILE A 203 5.48 -3.56 18.28
N ALA A 204 6.36 -4.55 18.21
CA ALA A 204 7.34 -4.80 19.29
C ALA A 204 8.37 -3.67 19.42
N ALA A 205 8.75 -3.05 18.31
CA ALA A 205 9.65 -1.90 18.30
C ALA A 205 8.97 -0.58 18.70
N CYS A 206 7.66 -0.59 18.94
CA CYS A 206 6.87 0.60 19.25
C CYS A 206 7.04 1.72 18.21
N LYS A 207 7.07 1.37 16.95
CA LYS A 207 7.23 2.30 15.81
C LYS A 207 6.02 2.20 14.89
N GLY A 208 5.13 3.16 15.00
CA GLY A 208 4.06 3.33 14.02
C GLY A 208 4.48 4.26 12.88
N GLY A 209 3.85 4.10 11.70
CA GLY A 209 4.14 4.91 10.53
C GLY A 209 5.55 4.71 9.96
N VAL A 210 6.18 3.57 10.25
CA VAL A 210 7.47 3.21 9.65
C VAL A 210 7.22 2.83 8.20
N VAL A 211 7.86 3.54 7.29
CA VAL A 211 7.80 3.19 5.87
C VAL A 211 8.53 1.87 5.66
N ALA A 212 7.82 0.87 5.16
CA ALA A 212 8.38 -0.43 4.82
C ALA A 212 8.87 -0.47 3.37
N VAL A 213 8.15 0.23 2.48
CA VAL A 213 8.48 0.37 1.05
C VAL A 213 8.23 1.81 0.62
N GLN A 214 9.19 2.37 -0.08
CA GLN A 214 9.06 3.66 -0.73
C GLN A 214 9.89 3.69 -2.01
N ASP A 215 9.22 3.86 -3.12
CA ASP A 215 9.84 3.92 -4.44
C ASP A 215 8.99 4.84 -5.33
N ASP A 216 9.34 4.98 -6.60
CA ASP A 216 8.64 5.88 -7.54
C ASP A 216 7.21 5.41 -7.87
N HIS A 217 6.86 4.18 -7.54
CA HIS A 217 5.61 3.55 -7.94
C HIS A 217 4.79 3.00 -6.77
N LEU A 218 5.44 2.60 -5.67
CA LEU A 218 4.79 1.95 -4.55
C LEU A 218 5.20 2.58 -3.22
N PHE A 219 4.21 2.69 -2.36
CA PHE A 219 4.37 3.07 -0.97
C PHE A 219 3.68 2.04 -0.09
N ALA A 220 4.34 1.60 0.99
CA ALA A 220 3.76 0.74 1.99
C ALA A 220 4.22 1.15 3.40
N SER A 221 3.27 1.39 4.29
CA SER A 221 3.55 1.78 5.67
C SER A 221 2.56 1.14 6.64
N PRO A 222 3.03 0.30 7.59
CA PRO A 222 2.20 -0.15 8.70
C PRO A 222 1.81 1.03 9.59
N LEU A 223 0.51 1.25 9.76
CA LEU A 223 -0.05 2.26 10.64
C LEU A 223 -0.66 1.59 11.86
N LEU A 224 -0.06 1.87 13.04
CA LEU A 224 -0.55 1.38 14.32
C LEU A 224 -1.65 2.29 14.84
N GLY A 225 -2.75 1.70 15.29
CA GLY A 225 -3.79 2.36 16.06
C GLY A 225 -4.06 1.58 17.35
N TYR A 226 -4.51 2.27 18.39
CA TYR A 226 -4.96 1.66 19.63
C TYR A 226 -6.36 2.15 19.94
N VAL A 227 -7.25 1.24 20.27
CA VAL A 227 -8.61 1.59 20.70
C VAL A 227 -8.56 2.33 22.03
N ASN A 228 -7.68 1.91 22.92
CA ASN A 228 -7.43 2.55 24.20
C ASN A 228 -6.01 3.16 24.20
N PRO A 229 -5.88 4.48 24.13
CA PRO A 229 -4.57 5.13 24.17
C PRO A 229 -3.77 4.83 25.43
N ALA A 230 -4.41 4.49 26.56
CA ALA A 230 -3.73 4.10 27.79
C ALA A 230 -3.01 2.73 27.69
N GLU A 231 -3.44 1.89 26.77
CA GLU A 231 -2.78 0.61 26.47
C GLU A 231 -1.57 0.79 25.55
N ASN A 232 -1.44 1.95 24.93
CA ASN A 232 -0.29 2.28 24.10
C ASN A 232 0.95 2.55 24.98
N LYS A 233 1.67 1.49 25.29
CA LYS A 233 2.92 1.56 26.04
C LYS A 233 4.08 2.19 25.26
N CYS A 234 3.88 2.48 24.01
CA CYS A 234 4.90 3.00 23.09
C CYS A 234 5.15 4.50 23.20
N GLY A 235 4.65 5.15 24.21
CA GLY A 235 4.85 6.60 24.39
C GLY A 235 4.08 7.42 23.34
N ASN A 236 4.58 8.58 23.00
CA ASN A 236 3.90 9.54 22.13
C ASN A 236 3.54 8.96 20.75
N GLY A 237 2.70 7.98 20.75
CA GLY A 237 1.94 7.31 19.74
C GLY A 237 2.23 7.72 18.32
N THR A 238 3.41 7.49 17.97
CA THR A 238 3.82 7.63 16.60
C THR A 238 3.01 6.65 15.78
N GLY A 239 2.11 7.09 15.00
CA GLY A 239 1.32 6.27 14.13
C GLY A 239 -0.17 6.24 14.40
N ASN A 240 -0.65 6.96 15.36
CA ASN A 240 -2.06 7.23 15.43
C ASN A 240 -2.39 8.39 14.48
N ILE A 241 -2.64 8.07 13.24
CA ILE A 241 -3.23 9.04 12.33
C ILE A 241 -4.72 9.07 12.63
N GLY A 242 -5.10 9.87 13.62
CA GLY A 242 -6.47 10.35 13.82
C GLY A 242 -7.54 9.29 13.97
N SER A 243 -7.24 8.16 14.57
CA SER A 243 -8.16 7.04 14.60
C SER A 243 -8.42 6.54 16.01
N GLY A 244 -8.99 7.39 16.82
CA GLY A 244 -9.80 6.87 17.92
C GLY A 244 -11.08 6.22 17.37
N PRO A 245 -11.76 5.38 18.16
CA PRO A 245 -13.05 4.86 17.77
C PRO A 245 -13.97 6.03 17.41
N ALA A 246 -14.82 5.85 16.38
CA ALA A 246 -15.83 6.83 16.04
C ALA A 246 -16.66 7.11 17.31
N LYS A 247 -16.70 8.38 17.72
CA LYS A 247 -17.50 8.75 18.88
C LYS A 247 -18.95 8.86 18.45
N PRO A 248 -19.93 8.56 19.34
CA PRO A 248 -21.35 8.71 19.02
C PRO A 248 -21.73 10.11 18.49
N ASP A 249 -20.97 11.12 18.90
CA ASP A 249 -21.20 12.53 18.55
C ASP A 249 -20.39 12.98 17.32
N ASP A 250 -19.63 12.09 16.68
CA ASP A 250 -18.94 12.43 15.45
C ASP A 250 -19.97 12.78 14.37
N PRO A 251 -19.78 13.89 13.64
CA PRO A 251 -20.71 14.26 12.58
C PRO A 251 -20.79 13.16 11.53
N PRO A 252 -21.94 13.02 10.84
CA PRO A 252 -22.05 12.08 9.74
C PRO A 252 -20.92 12.29 8.75
N PHE A 253 -20.32 11.20 8.33
CA PHE A 253 -19.26 11.25 7.33
C PHE A 253 -19.80 11.78 6.00
N ASN A 254 -19.23 12.88 5.56
CA ASN A 254 -19.50 13.48 4.26
C ASN A 254 -18.26 14.24 3.77
N SER A 255 -18.28 14.72 2.53
CA SER A 255 -17.16 15.47 1.94
C SER A 255 -16.80 16.78 2.66
N HIS A 256 -17.62 17.21 3.61
CA HIS A 256 -17.40 18.36 4.48
C HIS A 256 -16.98 17.98 5.90
N SER A 257 -16.81 16.68 6.17
CA SER A 257 -16.33 16.23 7.48
C SER A 257 -14.94 16.76 7.74
N VAL A 258 -14.72 17.27 8.94
CA VAL A 258 -13.40 17.70 9.42
C VAL A 258 -12.48 16.51 9.76
N PHE A 259 -13.05 15.32 9.81
CA PHE A 259 -12.34 14.06 10.06
C PHE A 259 -12.15 13.34 8.74
N GLY A 260 -10.93 13.03 8.39
CA GLY A 260 -10.57 12.37 7.14
C GLY A 260 -9.95 13.31 6.11
N HIS A 261 -9.63 12.76 4.96
CA HIS A 261 -8.93 13.46 3.89
C HIS A 261 -9.21 12.82 2.53
N ILE A 262 -8.69 13.43 1.50
CA ILE A 262 -8.65 12.89 0.13
C ILE A 262 -7.22 12.91 -0.39
N HIS A 263 -6.96 12.07 -1.38
CA HIS A 263 -5.75 12.16 -2.19
C HIS A 263 -6.09 12.68 -3.58
N ALA A 264 -5.34 13.66 -4.05
CA ALA A 264 -5.61 14.31 -5.34
C ALA A 264 -5.17 13.48 -6.55
N GLY A 265 -4.40 12.46 -6.34
CA GLY A 265 -3.82 11.60 -7.37
C GLY A 265 -4.23 10.14 -7.18
N PRO A 266 -3.34 9.32 -6.60
CA PRO A 266 -3.55 7.89 -6.49
C PRO A 266 -4.68 7.51 -5.54
N ALA A 267 -5.15 6.28 -5.68
CA ALA A 267 -5.94 5.62 -4.63
C ALA A 267 -5.08 5.36 -3.40
N GLU A 268 -5.73 5.31 -2.25
CA GLU A 268 -5.13 4.70 -1.04
C GLU A 268 -5.96 3.49 -0.64
N TRP A 269 -5.28 2.46 -0.16
CA TRP A 269 -5.92 1.26 0.30
C TRP A 269 -5.15 0.61 1.44
N TRP A 270 -5.82 -0.28 2.15
CA TRP A 270 -5.27 -0.85 3.38
C TRP A 270 -5.55 -2.34 3.46
N ILE A 271 -4.55 -3.08 3.93
CA ILE A 271 -4.72 -4.47 4.40
C ILE A 271 -4.75 -4.43 5.92
N VAL A 272 -5.77 -4.99 6.53
CA VAL A 272 -5.83 -5.17 7.99
C VAL A 272 -4.89 -6.30 8.37
N GLN A 273 -3.78 -5.97 9.03
CA GLN A 273 -2.78 -6.96 9.45
C GLN A 273 -3.03 -7.49 10.86
N VAL A 274 -3.63 -6.68 11.74
CA VAL A 274 -3.94 -7.03 13.11
C VAL A 274 -5.21 -6.29 13.54
N GLY A 275 -6.12 -6.97 14.24
CA GLY A 275 -7.28 -6.38 14.87
C GLY A 275 -8.42 -6.05 13.91
N GLN A 276 -9.11 -4.94 14.18
CA GLN A 276 -10.31 -4.51 13.46
C GLN A 276 -10.23 -3.03 13.16
N ILE A 277 -10.64 -2.66 11.94
CA ILE A 277 -10.62 -1.29 11.43
C ILE A 277 -11.98 -0.96 10.85
N SER A 278 -12.51 0.22 11.15
CA SER A 278 -13.58 0.81 10.36
C SER A 278 -13.02 1.79 9.33
N GLY A 279 -13.64 1.81 8.17
CA GLY A 279 -13.40 2.78 7.12
C GLY A 279 -14.70 3.45 6.72
N LYS A 280 -14.72 4.78 6.67
CA LYS A 280 -15.84 5.56 6.13
C LYS A 280 -15.41 6.18 4.82
N PHE A 281 -16.12 5.89 3.74
CA PHE A 281 -15.83 6.37 2.41
C PHE A 281 -16.99 7.16 1.85
N GLU A 282 -16.67 8.26 1.20
CA GLU A 282 -17.65 9.14 0.57
C GLU A 282 -18.57 8.37 -0.38
N ASN A 283 -19.87 8.61 -0.24
CA ASN A 283 -20.95 8.00 -1.05
C ASN A 283 -21.09 6.47 -0.97
N THR A 284 -20.30 5.79 -0.13
CA THR A 284 -20.37 4.33 -0.01
C THR A 284 -20.71 3.86 1.40
N GLY A 285 -20.55 4.71 2.40
CA GLY A 285 -20.89 4.40 3.78
C GLY A 285 -19.71 3.97 4.65
N GLU A 286 -20.02 3.23 5.70
CA GLU A 286 -19.07 2.71 6.68
C GLU A 286 -18.85 1.21 6.47
N PHE A 287 -17.61 0.79 6.57
CA PHE A 287 -17.18 -0.58 6.43
C PHE A 287 -16.40 -1.03 7.66
N HIS A 288 -16.63 -2.26 8.08
CA HIS A 288 -15.91 -2.92 9.16
C HIS A 288 -15.06 -4.03 8.56
N ALA A 289 -13.78 -3.93 8.78
CA ALA A 289 -12.78 -4.85 8.25
C ALA A 289 -12.00 -5.52 9.38
N VAL A 290 -11.76 -6.81 9.23
CA VAL A 290 -10.97 -7.63 10.14
C VAL A 290 -9.67 -8.07 9.47
N GLU A 291 -8.83 -8.75 10.22
CA GLU A 291 -7.54 -9.23 9.72
C GLU A 291 -7.66 -10.00 8.39
N GLY A 292 -6.85 -9.60 7.42
CA GLY A 292 -6.84 -10.11 6.06
C GLY A 292 -7.80 -9.41 5.10
N ASP A 293 -8.71 -8.59 5.59
CA ASP A 293 -9.59 -7.79 4.73
C ASP A 293 -8.82 -6.63 4.09
N VAL A 294 -9.29 -6.19 2.92
CA VAL A 294 -8.72 -5.08 2.18
C VAL A 294 -9.76 -3.99 1.97
N LEU A 295 -9.42 -2.78 2.40
CA LEU A 295 -10.20 -1.56 2.18
C LEU A 295 -9.55 -0.74 1.07
N TYR A 296 -10.36 -0.18 0.17
CA TYR A 296 -9.86 0.60 -0.96
C TYR A 296 -10.66 1.90 -1.12
N ALA A 297 -9.97 3.03 -1.00
CA ALA A 297 -10.51 4.35 -1.31
C ALA A 297 -10.07 4.73 -2.73
N ALA A 298 -11.02 4.77 -3.66
CA ALA A 298 -10.75 5.18 -5.03
C ALA A 298 -10.16 6.61 -5.07
N PRO A 299 -9.42 6.99 -6.11
CA PRO A 299 -8.87 8.34 -6.26
C PRO A 299 -9.94 9.42 -5.99
N MET A 300 -9.54 10.51 -5.33
CA MET A 300 -10.43 11.63 -4.98
C MET A 300 -11.59 11.28 -4.05
N THR A 301 -11.61 10.10 -3.44
CA THR A 301 -12.64 9.72 -2.48
C THR A 301 -12.27 10.22 -1.10
N TRP A 302 -13.16 10.99 -0.47
CA TRP A 302 -13.01 11.36 0.93
C TRP A 302 -13.13 10.11 1.81
N HIS A 303 -12.17 9.93 2.70
CA HIS A 303 -12.15 8.76 3.57
C HIS A 303 -11.62 9.07 4.97
N GLN A 304 -12.04 8.24 5.91
CA GLN A 304 -11.60 8.24 7.30
C GLN A 304 -11.42 6.80 7.75
N MET A 305 -10.37 6.53 8.48
CA MET A 305 -10.08 5.22 9.06
C MET A 305 -10.06 5.31 10.58
N ALA A 306 -10.59 4.31 11.27
CA ALA A 306 -10.58 4.22 12.72
C ALA A 306 -10.21 2.81 13.18
N ALA A 307 -9.48 2.72 14.29
CA ALA A 307 -9.26 1.45 14.98
C ALA A 307 -10.54 1.04 15.72
N GLU A 308 -10.87 -0.24 15.70
CA GLU A 308 -12.04 -0.78 16.41
C GLU A 308 -11.64 -1.74 17.53
N ALA A 309 -12.58 -1.91 18.46
CA ALA A 309 -12.44 -2.82 19.59
C ALA A 309 -12.13 -4.29 19.16
N PRO A 310 -11.71 -5.18 20.08
CA PRO A 310 -11.94 -5.00 21.52
C PRO A 310 -10.86 -4.24 22.28
N SER A 311 -9.62 -4.46 22.11
CA SER A 311 -8.52 -3.73 22.75
C SER A 311 -7.20 -4.22 22.17
N GLY A 312 -6.16 -3.45 22.36
CA GLY A 312 -4.82 -3.77 21.85
C GLY A 312 -4.49 -3.05 20.53
N PRO A 313 -3.38 -3.41 19.92
CA PRO A 313 -2.97 -2.79 18.68
C PRO A 313 -3.88 -3.21 17.53
N ASN A 314 -4.25 -2.24 16.71
CA ASN A 314 -4.81 -2.46 15.40
C ASN A 314 -3.78 -1.99 14.39
N VAL A 315 -3.51 -2.79 13.39
CA VAL A 315 -2.54 -2.43 12.36
C VAL A 315 -3.17 -2.58 10.99
N ARG A 316 -3.17 -1.50 10.26
CA ARG A 316 -3.44 -1.47 8.84
C ARG A 316 -2.16 -1.16 8.09
N LEU A 317 -1.85 -1.90 7.06
CA LEU A 317 -0.82 -1.54 6.12
C LEU A 317 -1.43 -0.58 5.11
N ALA A 318 -1.04 0.69 5.16
CA ALA A 318 -1.40 1.66 4.14
C ALA A 318 -0.55 1.43 2.89
N MET A 319 -1.23 1.33 1.77
CA MET A 319 -0.65 1.13 0.46
C MET A 319 -1.17 2.21 -0.49
N GLY A 320 -0.34 2.61 -1.43
CA GLY A 320 -0.72 3.60 -2.43
C GLY A 320 0.37 3.76 -3.48
N GLY A 321 0.08 4.55 -4.51
CA GLY A 321 1.08 5.03 -5.44
C GLY A 321 2.03 6.03 -4.79
N TYR A 322 3.05 6.41 -5.52
CA TYR A 322 4.01 7.41 -5.08
C TYR A 322 3.32 8.77 -4.80
N GLN A 323 3.73 9.42 -3.71
CA GLN A 323 3.24 10.74 -3.30
C GLN A 323 1.75 10.84 -2.95
N LEU A 324 1.31 10.08 -1.96
CA LEU A 324 0.03 10.34 -1.31
C LEU A 324 0.05 11.72 -0.63
N ILE A 325 -0.56 12.71 -1.26
CA ILE A 325 -0.73 14.05 -0.68
C ILE A 325 -2.08 14.11 0.00
N ASN A 326 -2.09 14.23 1.32
CA ASN A 326 -3.31 14.38 2.10
C ASN A 326 -3.88 15.78 1.94
N MET A 327 -5.11 15.88 1.47
CA MET A 327 -5.86 17.13 1.35
C MET A 327 -7.01 17.12 2.35
N GLN A 328 -6.98 18.04 3.30
CA GLN A 328 -7.99 18.15 4.34
C GLN A 328 -9.01 19.24 4.00
N ASN A 329 -10.21 19.14 4.57
CA ASN A 329 -11.20 20.19 4.47
C ASN A 329 -10.71 21.48 5.15
N THR A 330 -10.67 22.57 4.40
CA THR A 330 -10.20 23.88 4.88
C THR A 330 -11.30 24.70 5.58
N GLU A 331 -12.56 24.28 5.53
CA GLU A 331 -13.67 25.00 6.14
C GLU A 331 -13.64 25.01 7.67
N ASN A 332 -12.80 24.14 8.28
CA ASN A 332 -12.57 24.11 9.72
C ASN A 332 -11.07 24.06 10.08
N PRO A 333 -10.31 25.12 9.81
CA PRO A 333 -8.88 25.13 10.08
C PRO A 333 -8.53 25.06 11.58
N GLY A 334 -9.51 25.21 12.48
CA GLY A 334 -9.30 25.29 13.93
C GLY A 334 -9.17 23.96 14.68
N ARG A 335 -9.58 22.82 14.10
CA ARG A 335 -9.42 21.49 14.70
C ARG A 335 -8.23 20.70 14.16
N GLY A 336 -7.43 21.30 13.32
CA GLY A 336 -6.20 20.67 12.88
C GLY A 336 -5.17 20.65 14.00
N ARG A 337 -4.88 19.48 14.54
CA ARG A 337 -3.68 19.20 15.33
C ARG A 337 -3.58 19.67 16.78
N GLY A 338 -4.66 19.98 17.46
CA GLY A 338 -4.62 20.27 18.91
C GLY A 338 -4.93 19.08 19.79
N ASP A 339 -5.66 18.11 19.27
CA ASP A 339 -6.23 17.00 20.05
C ASP A 339 -5.94 15.62 19.42
N GLN A 340 -4.83 15.49 18.69
CA GLN A 340 -4.34 14.22 18.18
C GLN A 340 -3.18 13.72 19.00
#